data_53e4cdafc8939734c4f3c678ca78b979
#
_entry.id   53e4cdafc8939734c4f3c678ca78b979
#
_cell.length_a   1.000
_cell.length_b   1.000
_cell.length_c   1.000
_cell.angle_alpha   90.00
_cell.angle_beta   90.00
_cell.angle_gamma   90.00
#
_symmetry.space_group_name_H-M   'P 1'
#
loop_
_entity.id
_entity.type
_entity.pdbx_description
1 polymer ?
#
loop_
_entity_poly.entity_id
_entity_poly.type
_entity_poly.pdbx_seq_one_letter_code
_entity_poly.pdbx_strand_id
1 'polypeptide(L)'
;MTIQYENLTIRQAEAADAKQLAAWWNDGAVMAHAGFPNGLGITEEEVKKGLGGGCMVIEEEGRLIGECSYRSVGDGVAEIGIKICETDCQNRGVGRKILSMLIGWLFQNGCSKIILDTNLRNKRAQHVYESLGFRKLRINVDAWNDQLGQPQSSVDYELLPTDFNSFAM
;
A
#
# COMPACT_ATOMS: atom_id res chain seq x y z
N MET A 1 -4.18 -14.63 -7.35
CA MET A 1 -5.26 -13.80 -6.79
C MET A 1 -5.52 -12.63 -7.72
N THR A 2 -6.78 -12.39 -8.05
CA THR A 2 -7.22 -11.20 -8.80
C THR A 2 -8.51 -10.71 -8.16
N ILE A 3 -8.59 -9.43 -7.84
CA ILE A 3 -9.75 -8.78 -7.25
C ILE A 3 -10.18 -7.67 -8.20
N GLN A 4 -11.45 -7.60 -8.55
CA GLN A 4 -11.99 -6.60 -9.46
C GLN A 4 -13.20 -5.90 -8.86
N TYR A 5 -13.29 -4.60 -9.09
CA TYR A 5 -14.44 -3.77 -8.73
C TYR A 5 -14.51 -2.57 -9.68
N GLU A 6 -15.63 -2.42 -10.38
CA GLU A 6 -15.77 -1.39 -11.43
C GLU A 6 -14.62 -1.50 -12.46
N ASN A 7 -13.91 -0.41 -12.68
CA ASN A 7 -12.77 -0.32 -13.60
C ASN A 7 -11.42 -0.59 -12.93
N LEU A 8 -11.42 -1.01 -11.65
CA LEU A 8 -10.20 -1.26 -10.86
C LEU A 8 -9.90 -2.74 -10.75
N THR A 9 -8.63 -3.09 -10.85
CA THR A 9 -8.14 -4.46 -10.67
C THR A 9 -6.91 -4.47 -9.76
N ILE A 10 -6.88 -5.42 -8.83
CA ILE A 10 -5.68 -5.79 -8.07
C ILE A 10 -5.29 -7.18 -8.51
N ARG A 11 -4.07 -7.37 -8.95
CA ARG A 11 -3.55 -8.68 -9.33
C ARG A 11 -2.10 -8.88 -8.88
N GLN A 12 -1.67 -10.13 -8.84
CA GLN A 12 -0.27 -10.47 -8.57
C GLN A 12 0.64 -9.77 -9.58
N ALA A 13 1.75 -9.21 -9.11
CA ALA A 13 2.77 -8.65 -9.99
C ALA A 13 3.48 -9.77 -10.77
N GLU A 14 3.73 -9.52 -12.03
CA GLU A 14 4.40 -10.43 -12.97
C GLU A 14 5.71 -9.84 -13.47
N ALA A 15 6.55 -10.65 -14.09
CA ALA A 15 7.83 -10.19 -14.64
C ALA A 15 7.69 -9.01 -15.62
N ALA A 16 6.59 -8.97 -16.38
CA ALA A 16 6.29 -7.86 -17.30
C ALA A 16 6.05 -6.52 -16.59
N ASP A 17 5.70 -6.54 -15.31
CA ASP A 17 5.46 -5.32 -14.51
C ASP A 17 6.76 -4.73 -13.95
N ALA A 18 7.85 -5.46 -13.98
CA ALA A 18 9.10 -5.08 -13.32
C ALA A 18 9.65 -3.74 -13.80
N LYS A 19 9.51 -3.44 -15.08
CA LYS A 19 9.95 -2.15 -15.65
C LYS A 19 9.22 -0.97 -15.01
N GLN A 20 7.89 -1.07 -14.90
CA GLN A 20 7.07 -0.02 -14.29
C GLN A 20 7.33 0.09 -12.79
N LEU A 21 7.42 -1.04 -12.10
CA LEU A 21 7.74 -1.06 -10.66
C LEU A 21 9.11 -0.43 -10.39
N ALA A 22 10.13 -0.75 -11.17
CA ALA A 22 11.45 -0.13 -11.06
C ALA A 22 11.38 1.38 -11.30
N ALA A 23 10.62 1.83 -12.30
CA ALA A 23 10.45 3.26 -12.58
C ALA A 23 9.82 3.99 -11.39
N TRP A 24 8.78 3.45 -10.77
CA TRP A 24 8.17 4.05 -9.59
C TRP A 24 9.11 4.02 -8.38
N TRP A 25 9.76 2.90 -8.12
CA TRP A 25 10.64 2.76 -6.94
C TRP A 25 11.93 3.55 -7.04
N ASN A 26 12.33 3.94 -8.24
CA ASN A 26 13.47 4.83 -8.48
C ASN A 26 13.08 6.32 -8.50
N ASP A 27 11.78 6.62 -8.43
CA ASP A 27 11.28 7.99 -8.38
C ASP A 27 11.17 8.46 -6.92
N GLY A 28 11.99 9.45 -6.57
CA GLY A 28 12.01 10.01 -5.22
C GLY A 28 10.69 10.64 -4.81
N ALA A 29 9.91 11.21 -5.73
CA ALA A 29 8.60 11.77 -5.43
C ALA A 29 7.60 10.68 -5.02
N VAL A 30 7.67 9.49 -5.65
CA VAL A 30 6.85 8.33 -5.30
C VAL A 30 7.29 7.73 -3.96
N MET A 31 8.60 7.67 -3.71
CA MET A 31 9.19 6.92 -2.60
C MET A 31 9.54 7.77 -1.37
N ALA A 32 9.24 9.07 -1.38
CA ALA A 32 9.62 9.98 -0.29
C ALA A 32 9.08 9.55 1.08
N HIS A 33 7.79 9.20 1.18
CA HIS A 33 7.20 8.77 2.46
C HIS A 33 7.68 7.40 2.92
N ALA A 34 8.20 6.59 2.00
CA ALA A 34 8.84 5.31 2.33
C ALA A 34 10.30 5.47 2.79
N GLY A 35 10.84 6.69 2.75
CA GLY A 35 12.19 6.99 3.20
C GLY A 35 13.24 7.06 2.10
N PHE A 36 12.83 7.09 0.84
CA PHE A 36 13.72 7.12 -0.30
C PHE A 36 13.48 8.35 -1.19
N PRO A 37 13.81 9.58 -0.70
CA PRO A 37 13.59 10.82 -1.47
C PRO A 37 14.42 10.90 -2.76
N ASN A 38 15.42 10.05 -2.92
CA ASN A 38 16.23 9.91 -4.14
C ASN A 38 15.91 8.63 -4.93
N GLY A 39 14.85 7.89 -4.53
CA GLY A 39 14.53 6.58 -5.09
C GLY A 39 15.44 5.46 -4.60
N LEU A 40 15.11 4.21 -4.94
CA LEU A 40 15.85 3.03 -4.49
C LEU A 40 17.14 2.77 -5.27
N GLY A 41 17.22 3.20 -6.53
CA GLY A 41 18.33 2.83 -7.41
C GLY A 41 18.33 1.34 -7.78
N ILE A 42 17.15 0.75 -7.91
CA ILE A 42 16.96 -0.68 -8.19
C ILE A 42 16.86 -0.93 -9.70
N THR A 43 17.40 -2.05 -10.17
CA THR A 43 17.29 -2.45 -11.58
C THR A 43 16.02 -3.26 -11.82
N GLU A 44 15.57 -3.30 -13.07
CA GLU A 44 14.44 -4.16 -13.49
C GLU A 44 14.70 -5.63 -13.15
N GLU A 45 15.91 -6.12 -13.35
CA GLU A 45 16.28 -7.51 -13.04
C GLU A 45 16.21 -7.82 -11.54
N GLU A 46 16.60 -6.87 -10.69
CA GLU A 46 16.48 -6.99 -9.23
C GLU A 46 15.01 -7.02 -8.82
N VAL A 47 14.15 -6.22 -9.45
CA VAL A 47 12.69 -6.26 -9.21
C VAL A 47 12.15 -7.63 -9.59
N LYS A 48 12.47 -8.17 -10.77
CA LYS A 48 12.01 -9.50 -11.22
C LYS A 48 12.37 -10.58 -10.22
N LYS A 49 13.58 -10.55 -9.66
CA LYS A 49 14.02 -11.54 -8.67
C LYS A 49 13.28 -11.45 -7.35
N GLY A 50 12.80 -10.25 -7.00
CA GLY A 50 12.04 -10.02 -5.76
C GLY A 50 10.54 -10.26 -5.87
N LEU A 51 10.00 -10.52 -7.06
CA LEU A 51 8.58 -10.81 -7.24
C LEU A 51 8.21 -12.16 -6.62
N GLY A 52 6.99 -12.27 -6.09
CA GLY A 52 6.51 -13.47 -5.42
C GLY A 52 6.33 -13.32 -3.91
N GLY A 53 6.79 -12.22 -3.32
CA GLY A 53 6.69 -11.92 -1.90
C GLY A 53 5.42 -11.17 -1.47
N GLY A 54 4.31 -11.29 -2.22
CA GLY A 54 3.06 -10.61 -1.89
C GLY A 54 2.89 -9.24 -2.57
N CYS A 55 3.78 -8.86 -3.49
CA CYS A 55 3.63 -7.64 -4.27
C CYS A 55 2.53 -7.80 -5.32
N MET A 56 1.60 -6.86 -5.33
CA MET A 56 0.49 -6.80 -6.28
C MET A 56 0.51 -5.45 -6.99
N VAL A 57 0.04 -5.44 -8.22
CA VAL A 57 -0.15 -4.21 -8.99
C VAL A 57 -1.61 -3.82 -9.03
N ILE A 58 -1.84 -2.53 -9.16
CA ILE A 58 -3.16 -1.91 -9.26
C ILE A 58 -3.33 -1.35 -10.65
N GLU A 59 -4.43 -1.72 -11.29
CA GLU A 59 -4.80 -1.23 -12.62
C GLU A 59 -6.12 -0.46 -12.58
N GLU A 60 -6.21 0.59 -13.36
CA GLU A 60 -7.45 1.28 -13.72
C GLU A 60 -7.62 1.18 -15.23
N GLU A 61 -8.67 0.50 -15.69
CA GLU A 61 -8.93 0.25 -17.13
C GLU A 61 -7.73 -0.39 -17.85
N GLY A 62 -7.01 -1.28 -17.17
CA GLY A 62 -5.83 -1.97 -17.71
C GLY A 62 -4.53 -1.16 -17.69
N ARG A 63 -4.55 0.08 -17.20
CA ARG A 63 -3.36 0.91 -16.98
C ARG A 63 -2.85 0.70 -15.58
N LEU A 64 -1.57 0.42 -15.43
CA LEU A 64 -0.92 0.36 -14.11
C LEU A 64 -0.90 1.76 -13.47
N ILE A 65 -1.41 1.86 -12.23
CA ILE A 65 -1.51 3.11 -11.49
C ILE A 65 -0.83 3.08 -10.12
N GLY A 66 -0.47 1.90 -9.64
CA GLY A 66 0.15 1.76 -8.32
C GLY A 66 0.41 0.32 -7.95
N GLU A 67 0.76 0.14 -6.69
CA GLU A 67 1.03 -1.16 -6.10
C GLU A 67 0.39 -1.29 -4.71
N CYS A 68 0.16 -2.51 -4.30
CA CYS A 68 -0.20 -2.83 -2.93
C CYS A 68 0.40 -4.17 -2.53
N SER A 69 0.37 -4.46 -1.24
CA SER A 69 0.90 -5.70 -0.71
C SER A 69 0.14 -6.11 0.55
N TYR A 70 0.20 -7.38 0.87
CA TYR A 70 -0.16 -7.89 2.17
C TYR A 70 0.80 -9.02 2.57
N ARG A 71 0.98 -9.19 3.86
CA ARG A 71 1.69 -10.34 4.42
C ARG A 71 1.01 -10.80 5.71
N SER A 72 0.98 -12.09 5.93
CA SER A 72 0.55 -12.64 7.21
C SER A 72 1.63 -12.40 8.26
N VAL A 73 1.22 -11.90 9.42
CA VAL A 73 2.10 -11.70 10.59
C VAL A 73 1.73 -12.64 11.74
N GLY A 74 0.93 -13.68 11.45
CA GLY A 74 0.50 -14.70 12.41
C GLY A 74 -0.90 -14.46 12.98
N ASP A 75 -1.50 -15.51 13.52
CA ASP A 75 -2.77 -15.46 14.28
C ASP A 75 -3.95 -14.78 13.56
N GLY A 76 -4.03 -14.94 12.23
CA GLY A 76 -5.09 -14.31 11.43
C GLY A 76 -4.92 -12.81 11.24
N VAL A 77 -3.73 -12.27 11.51
CA VAL A 77 -3.41 -10.85 11.31
C VAL A 77 -2.67 -10.66 10.00
N ALA A 78 -3.11 -9.70 9.20
CA ALA A 78 -2.42 -9.27 7.99
C ALA A 78 -1.90 -7.84 8.12
N GLU A 79 -0.68 -7.61 7.65
CA GLU A 79 -0.13 -6.27 7.45
C GLU A 79 -0.27 -5.90 5.98
N ILE A 80 -0.76 -4.70 5.69
CA ILE A 80 -0.98 -4.23 4.32
C ILE A 80 -0.23 -2.95 4.02
N GLY A 81 0.04 -2.72 2.73
CA GLY A 81 0.63 -1.49 2.22
C GLY A 81 0.02 -1.11 0.88
N ILE A 82 0.03 0.17 0.54
CA ILE A 82 -0.48 0.70 -0.73
C ILE A 82 0.31 1.94 -1.16
N LYS A 83 0.51 2.07 -2.47
CA LYS A 83 0.93 3.31 -3.11
C LYS A 83 0.16 3.50 -4.42
N ILE A 84 -0.53 4.62 -4.55
CA ILE A 84 -1.00 5.12 -5.85
C ILE A 84 0.15 5.96 -6.41
N CYS A 85 0.81 5.44 -7.42
CA CYS A 85 2.07 6.01 -7.93
C CYS A 85 1.84 7.07 -9.01
N GLU A 86 0.74 6.97 -9.75
CA GLU A 86 0.41 7.93 -10.81
C GLU A 86 -0.32 9.14 -10.21
N THR A 87 0.23 10.33 -10.39
CA THR A 87 -0.28 11.55 -9.75
C THR A 87 -1.67 11.95 -10.23
N ASP A 88 -2.02 11.66 -11.49
CA ASP A 88 -3.34 11.93 -12.04
C ASP A 88 -4.43 11.01 -11.46
N CYS A 89 -4.05 9.92 -10.80
CA CYS A 89 -4.94 8.99 -10.11
C CYS A 89 -5.09 9.28 -8.62
N GLN A 90 -4.32 10.24 -8.08
CA GLN A 90 -4.40 10.63 -6.68
C GLN A 90 -5.56 11.61 -6.42
N ASN A 91 -6.02 11.70 -5.17
CA ASN A 91 -7.11 12.60 -4.73
C ASN A 91 -8.47 12.39 -5.43
N ARG A 92 -8.72 11.19 -5.95
CA ARG A 92 -9.97 10.82 -6.64
C ARG A 92 -10.76 9.73 -5.90
N GLY A 93 -10.33 9.37 -4.69
CA GLY A 93 -10.94 8.28 -3.92
C GLY A 93 -10.51 6.88 -4.35
N VAL A 94 -9.59 6.74 -5.30
CA VAL A 94 -9.12 5.44 -5.81
C VAL A 94 -8.46 4.63 -4.70
N GLY A 95 -7.60 5.24 -3.89
CA GLY A 95 -6.93 4.56 -2.78
C GLY A 95 -7.91 3.92 -1.78
N ARG A 96 -9.00 4.59 -1.44
CA ARG A 96 -10.04 4.05 -0.56
C ARG A 96 -10.75 2.84 -1.18
N LYS A 97 -11.06 2.90 -2.47
CA LYS A 97 -11.68 1.78 -3.19
C LYS A 97 -10.74 0.58 -3.23
N ILE A 98 -9.48 0.78 -3.60
CA ILE A 98 -8.47 -0.28 -3.66
C ILE A 98 -8.27 -0.92 -2.29
N LEU A 99 -8.12 -0.11 -1.24
CA LEU A 99 -8.02 -0.64 0.12
C LEU A 99 -9.27 -1.40 0.53
N SER A 100 -10.45 -0.90 0.19
CA SER A 100 -11.71 -1.61 0.46
C SER A 100 -11.76 -2.99 -0.21
N MET A 101 -11.29 -3.08 -1.46
CA MET A 101 -11.21 -4.34 -2.20
C MET A 101 -10.28 -5.33 -1.51
N LEU A 102 -9.07 -4.89 -1.17
CA LEU A 102 -8.07 -5.73 -0.52
C LEU A 102 -8.50 -6.16 0.88
N ILE A 103 -8.98 -5.23 1.70
CA ILE A 103 -9.45 -5.47 3.06
C ILE A 103 -10.63 -6.43 3.06
N GLY A 104 -11.63 -6.18 2.21
CA GLY A 104 -12.79 -7.05 2.07
C GLY A 104 -12.40 -8.47 1.70
N TRP A 105 -11.48 -8.62 0.75
CA TRP A 105 -10.96 -9.93 0.35
C TRP A 105 -10.24 -10.63 1.51
N LEU A 106 -9.39 -9.92 2.25
CA LEU A 106 -8.66 -10.48 3.40
C LEU A 106 -9.62 -10.97 4.48
N PHE A 107 -10.62 -10.18 4.86
CA PHE A 107 -11.61 -10.59 5.86
C PHE A 107 -12.44 -11.79 5.40
N GLN A 108 -12.84 -11.84 4.13
CA GLN A 108 -13.56 -12.97 3.56
C GLN A 108 -12.71 -14.26 3.52
N ASN A 109 -11.38 -14.12 3.49
CA ASN A 109 -10.45 -15.25 3.46
C ASN A 109 -9.84 -15.58 4.83
N GLY A 110 -10.52 -15.20 5.92
CA GLY A 110 -10.20 -15.65 7.27
C GLY A 110 -9.27 -14.73 8.08
N CYS A 111 -8.94 -13.56 7.55
CA CYS A 111 -8.23 -12.56 8.34
C CYS A 111 -9.15 -12.02 9.44
N SER A 112 -8.64 -11.92 10.66
CA SER A 112 -9.39 -11.41 11.82
C SER A 112 -9.02 -9.99 12.22
N LYS A 113 -7.87 -9.51 11.76
CA LYS A 113 -7.38 -8.16 12.03
C LYS A 113 -6.40 -7.71 10.95
N ILE A 114 -6.46 -6.46 10.58
CA ILE A 114 -5.52 -5.84 9.64
C ILE A 114 -4.75 -4.74 10.38
N ILE A 115 -3.45 -4.70 10.15
CA ILE A 115 -2.57 -3.66 10.66
C ILE A 115 -1.83 -2.97 9.52
N LEU A 116 -1.47 -1.74 9.75
CA LEU A 116 -0.58 -0.98 8.88
C LEU A 116 0.11 0.13 9.67
N ASP A 117 1.17 0.65 9.10
CA ASP A 117 1.77 1.90 9.55
C ASP A 117 1.96 2.84 8.36
N THR A 118 2.12 4.11 8.64
CA THR A 118 2.43 5.11 7.63
C THR A 118 3.29 6.22 8.22
N ASN A 119 3.97 6.95 7.34
CA ASN A 119 4.75 8.11 7.75
C ASN A 119 3.82 9.16 8.37
N LEU A 120 4.19 9.70 9.54
CA LEU A 120 3.41 10.71 10.25
C LEU A 120 3.16 11.97 9.41
N ARG A 121 4.01 12.25 8.43
CA ARG A 121 3.84 13.37 7.48
C ARG A 121 2.81 13.10 6.39
N ASN A 122 2.48 11.83 6.15
CA ASN A 122 1.51 11.44 5.12
C ASN A 122 0.07 11.60 5.64
N LYS A 123 -0.40 12.84 5.68
CA LYS A 123 -1.74 13.17 6.19
C LYS A 123 -2.86 12.62 5.32
N ARG A 124 -2.65 12.55 4.01
CA ARG A 124 -3.61 11.97 3.08
C ARG A 124 -3.87 10.49 3.40
N ALA A 125 -2.82 9.71 3.58
CA ALA A 125 -2.96 8.30 3.92
C ALA A 125 -3.67 8.10 5.26
N GLN A 126 -3.30 8.88 6.28
CA GLN A 126 -3.97 8.85 7.59
C GLN A 126 -5.47 9.11 7.48
N HIS A 127 -5.87 10.13 6.71
CA HIS A 127 -7.28 10.44 6.46
C HIS A 127 -8.01 9.27 5.79
N VAL A 128 -7.39 8.65 4.80
CA VAL A 128 -7.97 7.49 4.10
C VAL A 128 -8.16 6.31 5.06
N TYR A 129 -7.15 5.98 5.85
CA TYR A 129 -7.25 4.86 6.81
C TYR A 129 -8.31 5.10 7.86
N GLU A 130 -8.38 6.30 8.42
CA GLU A 130 -9.41 6.66 9.41
C GLU A 130 -10.82 6.59 8.79
N SER A 131 -10.99 6.98 7.51
CA SER A 131 -12.27 6.88 6.81
C SER A 131 -12.73 5.43 6.59
N LEU A 132 -11.79 4.49 6.49
CA LEU A 132 -12.07 3.05 6.36
C LEU A 132 -12.40 2.37 7.68
N GLY A 133 -12.24 3.08 8.81
CA GLY A 133 -12.51 2.56 10.14
C GLY A 133 -11.26 2.13 10.92
N PHE A 134 -10.06 2.35 10.38
CA PHE A 134 -8.83 2.08 11.14
C PHE A 134 -8.74 2.95 12.38
N ARG A 135 -8.31 2.33 13.46
CA ARG A 135 -8.05 2.99 14.74
C ARG A 135 -6.55 3.25 14.88
N LYS A 136 -6.20 4.50 15.20
CA LYS A 136 -4.83 4.88 15.52
C LYS A 136 -4.42 4.26 16.85
N LEU A 137 -3.29 3.52 16.87
CA LEU A 137 -2.77 2.88 18.07
C LEU A 137 -1.72 3.74 18.76
N ARG A 138 -0.75 4.23 18.01
CA ARG A 138 0.38 5.00 18.57
C ARG A 138 1.12 5.77 17.50
N ILE A 139 1.85 6.79 17.96
CA ILE A 139 2.83 7.51 17.15
C ILE A 139 4.21 7.09 17.65
N ASN A 140 5.08 6.71 16.72
CA ASN A 140 6.46 6.34 16.98
C ASN A 140 7.36 7.50 16.53
N VAL A 141 7.79 8.32 17.49
CA VAL A 141 8.62 9.50 17.22
C VAL A 141 10.04 9.08 16.90
N ASP A 142 10.62 9.64 15.81
CA ASP A 142 11.99 9.35 15.36
C ASP A 142 12.26 7.84 15.28
N ALA A 143 11.31 7.09 14.73
CA ALA A 143 11.32 5.63 14.72
C ALA A 143 12.38 5.05 13.79
N TRP A 144 12.75 5.79 12.73
CA TRP A 144 13.73 5.36 11.73
C TRP A 144 14.29 6.56 10.98
N ASN A 145 15.42 6.36 10.28
CA ASN A 145 16.04 7.38 9.45
C ASN A 145 15.80 7.09 7.99
N ASP A 146 15.51 8.13 7.20
CA ASP A 146 15.40 8.01 5.76
C ASP A 146 16.77 7.87 5.07
N GLN A 147 16.75 7.80 3.74
CA GLN A 147 17.93 7.66 2.91
C GLN A 147 18.97 8.78 3.11
N LEU A 148 18.52 9.96 3.54
CA LEU A 148 19.36 11.13 3.80
C LEU A 148 19.78 11.24 5.25
N GLY A 149 19.45 10.26 6.11
CA GLY A 149 19.72 10.29 7.54
C GLY A 149 18.78 11.17 8.35
N GLN A 150 17.68 11.64 7.76
CA GLN A 150 16.69 12.45 8.47
C GLN A 150 15.75 11.56 9.29
N PRO A 151 15.51 11.89 10.58
CA PRO A 151 14.59 11.12 11.42
C PRO A 151 13.16 11.19 10.86
N GLN A 152 12.50 10.03 10.84
CA GLN A 152 11.12 9.88 10.41
C GLN A 152 10.29 9.29 11.54
N SER A 153 9.06 9.76 11.66
CA SER A 153 8.09 9.25 12.62
C SER A 153 6.99 8.50 11.87
N SER A 154 6.42 7.51 12.53
CA SER A 154 5.34 6.70 11.98
C SER A 154 4.12 6.70 12.89
N VAL A 155 2.99 6.31 12.33
CA VAL A 155 1.76 6.09 13.06
C VAL A 155 1.23 4.68 12.73
N ASP A 156 0.92 3.92 13.79
CA ASP A 156 0.40 2.57 13.69
C ASP A 156 -1.13 2.57 13.76
N TYR A 157 -1.74 1.76 12.90
CA TYR A 157 -3.19 1.58 12.79
C TYR A 157 -3.58 0.11 12.84
N GLU A 158 -4.78 -0.16 13.34
CA GLU A 158 -5.42 -1.49 13.23
C GLU A 158 -6.87 -1.37 12.78
N LEU A 159 -7.38 -2.44 12.16
CA LEU A 159 -8.77 -2.56 11.73
C LEU A 159 -9.33 -3.93 12.08
N LEU A 160 -10.49 -3.94 12.71
CA LEU A 160 -11.30 -5.15 12.95
C LEU A 160 -12.45 -5.22 11.93
N PRO A 161 -12.94 -6.43 11.60
CA PRO A 161 -14.04 -6.58 10.65
C PRO A 161 -15.28 -5.77 11.00
N THR A 162 -15.60 -5.64 12.29
CA THR A 162 -16.77 -4.91 12.79
C THR A 162 -16.69 -3.40 12.58
N ASP A 163 -15.49 -2.87 12.43
CA ASP A 163 -15.24 -1.42 12.27
C ASP A 163 -15.04 -1.02 10.80
N PHE A 164 -14.96 -2.01 9.92
CA PHE A 164 -14.66 -1.78 8.51
C PHE A 164 -15.79 -1.06 7.78
N ASN A 165 -15.46 0.12 7.23
CA ASN A 165 -16.32 0.92 6.38
C ASN A 165 -15.83 0.84 4.93
N SER A 166 -16.52 0.03 4.10
CA SER A 166 -16.11 -0.20 2.71
C SER A 166 -16.59 0.92 1.77
N PHE A 167 -15.75 1.23 0.78
CA PHE A 167 -16.07 2.12 -0.35
C PHE A 167 -16.14 1.38 -1.69
N ALA A 168 -16.13 0.03 -1.66
CA ALA A 168 -16.15 -0.83 -2.83
C ALA A 168 -17.10 -2.02 -2.59
N MET A 169 -18.40 -1.72 -2.52
CA MET A 169 -19.47 -2.73 -2.42
C MET A 169 -20.71 -2.25 -3.17
#